data_64be2d070b862cde3ae90cafbef267a3
#
_entry.id   64be2d070b862cde3ae90cafbef267a3
#
_cell.length_a   1.000
_cell.length_b   1.000
_cell.length_c   1.000
_cell.angle_alpha   90.00
_cell.angle_beta   90.00
_cell.angle_gamma   90.00
#
_symmetry.space_group_name_H-M   'P 1'
#
loop_
_entity.id
_entity.type
_entity.pdbx_description
1 polymer ?
#
loop_
_entity_poly.entity_id
_entity_poly.type
_entity_poly.pdbx_seq_one_letter_code
_entity_poly.pdbx_strand_id
1 'polypeptide(L)'
;EINDQYRSEAGGMKFLRNIVLLPGCGQFLPEASFLVRPASGDRPIGMVLTSTVSERVGHTTQICVMPGHQGHGIGRTLMESSIQALRRRRYESLSLTVTSVNTSAVQLYEHLGFRTIKKFAAGVWHV
;
A
#
# COMPACT_ATOMS: atom_id res chain seq x y z
N GLU A 1 -7.91 11.06 1.18
CA GLU A 1 -8.18 11.35 2.58
C GLU A 1 -8.43 10.10 3.40
N ILE A 2 -7.90 10.08 4.60
CA ILE A 2 -7.99 8.91 5.45
C ILE A 2 -9.37 8.84 6.09
N ASN A 3 -9.98 7.67 6.04
CA ASN A 3 -11.24 7.43 6.70
C ASN A 3 -11.00 7.46 8.22
N ASP A 4 -11.76 8.30 8.94
CA ASP A 4 -11.57 8.49 10.36
C ASP A 4 -11.67 7.21 11.17
N GLN A 5 -12.46 6.23 10.73
CA GLN A 5 -12.59 4.97 11.44
C GLN A 5 -11.27 4.20 11.54
N TYR A 6 -10.30 4.49 10.69
CA TYR A 6 -9.00 3.80 10.68
C TYR A 6 -7.92 4.55 11.43
N ARG A 7 -8.23 5.72 12.01
CA ARG A 7 -7.25 6.47 12.77
C ARG A 7 -7.03 5.92 14.17
N SER A 8 -8.04 5.25 14.72
CA SER A 8 -7.90 4.62 16.03
C SER A 8 -7.22 3.27 15.88
N GLU A 9 -6.61 2.80 16.97
CA GLU A 9 -6.02 1.47 16.98
C GLU A 9 -7.06 0.38 16.69
N ALA A 10 -8.23 0.47 17.31
CA ALA A 10 -9.29 -0.50 17.09
C ALA A 10 -9.79 -0.51 15.66
N GLY A 11 -9.96 0.67 15.07
CA GLY A 11 -10.38 0.77 13.67
C GLY A 11 -9.33 0.23 12.72
N GLY A 12 -8.04 0.49 13.00
CA GLY A 12 -6.95 -0.04 12.23
C GLY A 12 -6.89 -1.57 12.29
N MET A 13 -7.07 -2.14 13.47
CA MET A 13 -7.09 -3.59 13.63
C MET A 13 -8.25 -4.22 12.88
N LYS A 14 -9.42 -3.61 12.91
CA LYS A 14 -10.56 -4.10 12.15
C LYS A 14 -10.30 -4.07 10.66
N PHE A 15 -9.70 -2.99 10.17
CA PHE A 15 -9.34 -2.86 8.76
C PHE A 15 -8.36 -3.95 8.34
N LEU A 16 -7.31 -4.17 9.12
CA LEU A 16 -6.33 -5.21 8.84
C LEU A 16 -6.95 -6.59 8.82
N ARG A 17 -7.82 -6.87 9.77
CA ARG A 17 -8.53 -8.16 9.81
C ARG A 17 -9.36 -8.36 8.56
N ASN A 18 -10.06 -7.32 8.10
CA ASN A 18 -10.87 -7.42 6.90
C ASN A 18 -10.02 -7.73 5.68
N ILE A 19 -8.86 -7.09 5.55
CA ILE A 19 -7.95 -7.33 4.42
C ILE A 19 -7.42 -8.75 4.45
N VAL A 20 -7.03 -9.24 5.62
CA VAL A 20 -6.36 -10.54 5.74
C VAL A 20 -7.35 -11.70 5.66
N LEU A 21 -8.55 -11.53 6.24
CA LEU A 21 -9.48 -12.65 6.44
C LEU A 21 -10.65 -12.67 5.47
N LEU A 22 -11.04 -11.52 4.90
CA LEU A 22 -12.24 -11.45 4.06
C LEU A 22 -11.87 -11.43 2.59
N PRO A 23 -12.47 -12.32 1.78
CA PRO A 23 -12.12 -12.43 0.37
C PRO A 23 -12.54 -11.23 -0.48
N GLY A 24 -13.42 -10.36 0.02
CA GLY A 24 -13.85 -9.17 -0.72
C GLY A 24 -12.75 -8.19 -1.04
N CYS A 25 -11.63 -8.23 -0.31
CA CYS A 25 -10.47 -7.37 -0.53
C CYS A 25 -9.40 -8.03 -1.40
N GLY A 26 -9.72 -9.13 -2.07
CA GLY A 26 -8.76 -9.95 -2.76
C GLY A 26 -8.08 -10.91 -1.79
N GLN A 27 -7.16 -11.69 -2.29
CA GLN A 27 -6.42 -12.64 -1.47
C GLN A 27 -5.16 -11.97 -0.96
N PHE A 28 -5.02 -11.90 0.36
CA PHE A 28 -3.84 -11.30 0.97
C PHE A 28 -2.57 -12.02 0.54
N LEU A 29 -1.55 -11.24 0.20
CA LEU A 29 -0.29 -11.75 -0.33
C LEU A 29 0.84 -11.34 0.62
N PRO A 30 1.15 -12.15 1.65
CA PRO A 30 2.18 -11.77 2.61
C PRO A 30 3.56 -11.63 1.97
N GLU A 31 3.84 -12.33 0.89
CA GLU A 31 5.12 -12.28 0.21
C GLU A 31 5.42 -10.91 -0.42
N ALA A 32 4.40 -10.12 -0.66
CA ALA A 32 4.55 -8.77 -1.20
C ALA A 32 4.08 -7.69 -0.23
N SER A 33 4.00 -8.04 1.04
CA SER A 33 3.58 -7.14 2.11
C SER A 33 4.72 -7.00 3.11
N PHE A 34 4.97 -5.79 3.60
CA PHE A 34 6.16 -5.51 4.39
C PHE A 34 5.85 -4.55 5.53
N LEU A 35 6.60 -4.71 6.60
CA LEU A 35 6.62 -3.80 7.74
C LEU A 35 8.02 -3.21 7.87
N VAL A 36 8.09 -1.94 8.27
CA VAL A 36 9.36 -1.30 8.61
C VAL A 36 9.35 -1.00 10.10
N ARG A 37 10.41 -1.42 10.78
CA ARG A 37 10.62 -1.14 12.22
C ARG A 37 11.92 -0.40 12.38
N PRO A 38 11.98 0.56 13.32
CA PRO A 38 13.27 1.18 13.63
C PRO A 38 14.17 0.17 14.34
N ALA A 39 15.49 0.33 14.18
CA ALA A 39 16.46 -0.57 14.80
C ALA A 39 16.36 -0.58 16.32
N SER A 40 15.91 0.52 16.91
CA SER A 40 15.86 0.69 18.36
C SER A 40 14.47 0.51 18.97
N GLY A 41 13.47 0.10 18.17
CA GLY A 41 12.10 0.06 18.68
C GLY A 41 11.34 -1.16 18.23
N ASP A 42 10.26 -1.44 18.94
CA ASP A 42 9.41 -2.59 18.65
C ASP A 42 8.24 -2.24 17.74
N ARG A 43 7.86 -0.97 17.69
CA ARG A 43 6.66 -0.56 16.96
C ARG A 43 6.96 -0.35 15.48
N PRO A 44 6.16 -0.90 14.59
CA PRO A 44 6.30 -0.60 13.17
C PRO A 44 6.08 0.89 12.91
N ILE A 45 6.88 1.45 12.01
CA ILE A 45 6.76 2.84 11.60
C ILE A 45 6.23 2.98 10.17
N GLY A 46 6.08 1.87 9.49
CA GLY A 46 5.49 1.88 8.16
C GLY A 46 5.08 0.48 7.74
N MET A 47 4.12 0.41 6.83
CA MET A 47 3.69 -0.88 6.29
C MET A 47 3.10 -0.72 4.90
N VAL A 48 3.18 -1.81 4.14
CA VAL A 48 2.45 -1.95 2.88
C VAL A 48 1.78 -3.32 2.87
N LEU A 49 0.50 -3.34 2.51
CA LEU A 49 -0.28 -4.57 2.38
C LEU A 49 -0.70 -4.72 0.93
N THR A 50 -0.48 -5.90 0.40
CA THR A 50 -0.75 -6.21 -0.99
C THR A 50 -1.63 -7.45 -1.08
N SER A 51 -2.56 -7.43 -2.01
CA SER A 51 -3.45 -8.55 -2.27
C SER A 51 -3.40 -8.93 -3.74
N THR A 52 -3.73 -10.17 -4.03
CA THR A 52 -3.96 -10.64 -5.39
C THR A 52 -5.43 -10.45 -5.72
N VAL A 53 -5.72 -9.64 -6.73
CA VAL A 53 -7.13 -9.36 -7.09
C VAL A 53 -7.56 -10.15 -8.32
N SER A 54 -6.62 -10.61 -9.12
CA SER A 54 -6.86 -11.56 -10.19
C SER A 54 -5.52 -12.20 -10.52
N GLU A 55 -5.52 -13.16 -11.45
CA GLU A 55 -4.28 -13.85 -11.79
C GLU A 55 -3.23 -12.85 -12.25
N ARG A 56 -2.09 -12.83 -11.57
CA ARG A 56 -0.93 -11.99 -11.87
C ARG A 56 -1.19 -10.48 -11.75
N VAL A 57 -2.27 -10.11 -11.07
CA VAL A 57 -2.54 -8.69 -10.81
C VAL A 57 -2.59 -8.48 -9.30
N GLY A 58 -1.69 -7.66 -8.81
CA GLY A 58 -1.67 -7.27 -7.41
C GLY A 58 -2.36 -5.93 -7.20
N HIS A 59 -2.76 -5.68 -5.98
CA HIS A 59 -3.34 -4.41 -5.57
C HIS A 59 -2.79 -4.03 -4.21
N THR A 60 -2.29 -2.79 -4.10
CA THR A 60 -1.88 -2.25 -2.81
C THR A 60 -3.13 -1.85 -2.06
N THR A 61 -3.47 -2.62 -1.03
CA THR A 61 -4.67 -2.37 -0.24
C THR A 61 -4.45 -1.31 0.82
N GLN A 62 -3.21 -1.18 1.30
CA GLN A 62 -2.88 -0.19 2.30
C GLN A 62 -1.38 0.10 2.25
N ILE A 63 -1.03 1.36 2.34
CA ILE A 63 0.34 1.79 2.60
C ILE A 63 0.27 2.95 3.58
N CYS A 64 1.08 2.91 4.61
CA CYS A 64 1.14 4.01 5.57
C CYS A 64 2.52 4.11 6.18
N VAL A 65 2.86 5.34 6.57
CA VAL A 65 4.06 5.67 7.32
C VAL A 65 3.63 6.53 8.50
N MET A 66 4.10 6.19 9.68
CA MET A 66 3.70 6.90 10.89
C MET A 66 4.09 8.38 10.81
N PRO A 67 3.25 9.29 11.36
CA PRO A 67 3.64 10.68 11.48
C PRO A 67 4.97 10.79 12.23
N GLY A 68 5.82 11.71 11.82
CA GLY A 68 7.15 11.84 12.39
C GLY A 68 8.20 11.00 11.68
N HIS A 69 7.81 10.01 10.90
CA HIS A 69 8.71 9.21 10.07
C HIS A 69 8.49 9.43 8.58
N GLN A 70 7.55 10.28 8.23
CA GLN A 70 7.30 10.63 6.84
C GLN A 70 8.41 11.53 6.29
N GLY A 71 8.58 11.51 4.98
CA GLY A 71 9.60 12.31 4.34
C GLY A 71 11.00 11.72 4.35
N HIS A 72 11.15 10.47 4.79
CA HIS A 72 12.45 9.79 4.89
C HIS A 72 12.60 8.63 3.90
N GLY A 73 11.73 8.54 2.91
CA GLY A 73 11.82 7.50 1.89
C GLY A 73 11.26 6.14 2.29
N ILE A 74 10.60 6.04 3.43
CA ILE A 74 10.07 4.76 3.91
C ILE A 74 8.97 4.25 2.99
N GLY A 75 8.05 5.13 2.59
CA GLY A 75 6.97 4.74 1.67
C GLY A 75 7.50 4.25 0.35
N ARG A 76 8.52 4.91 -0.19
CA ARG A 76 9.17 4.50 -1.42
C ARG A 76 9.80 3.12 -1.27
N THR A 77 10.52 2.88 -0.18
CA THR A 77 11.16 1.59 0.09
C THR A 77 10.13 0.49 0.19
N LEU A 78 9.02 0.74 0.88
CA LEU A 78 7.94 -0.22 1.00
C LEU A 78 7.36 -0.59 -0.36
N MET A 79 7.08 0.40 -1.19
CA MET A 79 6.53 0.14 -2.52
C MET A 79 7.53 -0.58 -3.41
N GLU A 80 8.80 -0.19 -3.37
CA GLU A 80 9.83 -0.87 -4.15
C GLU A 80 9.97 -2.33 -3.74
N SER A 81 9.91 -2.61 -2.44
CA SER A 81 9.97 -3.99 -1.94
C SER A 81 8.78 -4.81 -2.44
N SER A 82 7.59 -4.23 -2.39
CA SER A 82 6.39 -4.89 -2.88
C SER A 82 6.47 -5.16 -4.38
N ILE A 83 6.89 -4.18 -5.15
CA ILE A 83 7.05 -4.32 -6.61
C ILE A 83 8.05 -5.41 -6.94
N GLN A 84 9.20 -5.42 -6.27
CA GLN A 84 10.21 -6.46 -6.52
C GLN A 84 9.70 -7.86 -6.19
N ALA A 85 8.98 -8.00 -5.09
CA ALA A 85 8.42 -9.29 -4.70
C ALA A 85 7.42 -9.79 -5.75
N LEU A 86 6.60 -8.89 -6.27
CA LEU A 86 5.65 -9.25 -7.31
C LEU A 86 6.35 -9.61 -8.61
N ARG A 87 7.41 -8.91 -8.98
CA ARG A 87 8.20 -9.23 -10.17
C ARG A 87 8.83 -10.61 -10.09
N ARG A 88 9.35 -10.98 -8.93
CA ARG A 88 9.92 -12.32 -8.73
C ARG A 88 8.87 -13.40 -8.91
N ARG A 89 7.62 -13.10 -8.65
CA ARG A 89 6.51 -14.04 -8.79
C ARG A 89 5.81 -13.91 -10.13
N ARG A 90 6.41 -13.14 -11.04
CA ARG A 90 5.91 -12.96 -12.41
C ARG A 90 4.54 -12.33 -12.47
N TYR A 91 4.23 -11.45 -11.55
CA TYR A 91 3.04 -10.62 -11.65
C TYR A 91 3.20 -9.63 -12.79
N GLU A 92 2.09 -9.32 -13.44
CA GLU A 92 2.08 -8.45 -14.62
C GLU A 92 1.83 -7.00 -14.26
N SER A 93 1.08 -6.75 -13.18
CA SER A 93 0.75 -5.40 -12.81
C SER A 93 0.44 -5.28 -11.33
N LEU A 94 0.52 -4.07 -10.85
CA LEU A 94 0.15 -3.68 -9.49
C LEU A 94 -0.66 -2.41 -9.59
N SER A 95 -1.81 -2.39 -8.97
CA SER A 95 -2.66 -1.22 -8.93
C SER A 95 -2.76 -0.67 -7.51
N LEU A 96 -3.14 0.58 -7.42
CA LEU A 96 -3.46 1.21 -6.15
C LEU A 96 -4.43 2.35 -6.40
N THR A 97 -5.10 2.77 -5.34
CA THR A 97 -5.99 3.91 -5.39
C THR A 97 -5.42 4.99 -4.48
N VAL A 98 -5.37 6.22 -4.98
CA VAL A 98 -4.87 7.35 -4.21
C VAL A 98 -5.76 8.55 -4.46
N THR A 99 -5.99 9.32 -3.40
CA THR A 99 -6.75 10.56 -3.50
C THR A 99 -5.94 11.57 -4.31
N SER A 100 -6.56 12.17 -5.31
CA SER A 100 -5.86 13.11 -6.20
C SER A 100 -5.33 14.35 -5.49
N VAL A 101 -5.91 14.71 -4.35
CA VAL A 101 -5.42 15.84 -3.56
C VAL A 101 -4.16 15.51 -2.77
N ASN A 102 -3.80 14.25 -2.64
CA ASN A 102 -2.56 13.86 -1.98
C ASN A 102 -1.41 13.93 -2.97
N THR A 103 -0.94 15.14 -3.23
CA THR A 103 0.03 15.39 -4.29
C THR A 103 1.37 14.71 -4.06
N SER A 104 1.83 14.62 -2.81
CA SER A 104 3.11 13.97 -2.53
C SER A 104 3.04 12.46 -2.80
N ALA A 105 1.92 11.83 -2.47
CA ALA A 105 1.73 10.42 -2.79
C ALA A 105 1.65 10.20 -4.30
N VAL A 106 0.92 11.04 -5.00
CA VAL A 106 0.81 10.97 -6.47
C VAL A 106 2.19 11.08 -7.10
N GLN A 107 3.00 12.05 -6.66
CA GLN A 107 4.35 12.22 -7.18
C GLN A 107 5.22 10.99 -6.93
N LEU A 108 5.14 10.42 -5.74
CA LEU A 108 5.89 9.20 -5.42
C LEU A 108 5.52 8.07 -6.38
N TYR A 109 4.23 7.85 -6.59
CA TYR A 109 3.81 6.74 -7.43
C TYR A 109 4.16 6.97 -8.89
N GLU A 110 4.07 8.20 -9.36
CA GLU A 110 4.52 8.53 -10.72
C GLU A 110 6.01 8.27 -10.91
N HIS A 111 6.83 8.63 -9.92
CA HIS A 111 8.27 8.36 -9.97
C HIS A 111 8.57 6.86 -9.98
N LEU A 112 7.71 6.06 -9.38
CA LEU A 112 7.88 4.60 -9.39
C LEU A 112 7.36 3.94 -10.67
N GLY A 113 6.78 4.72 -11.58
CA GLY A 113 6.32 4.21 -12.85
C GLY A 113 4.83 3.95 -12.94
N PHE A 114 4.08 4.29 -11.91
CA PHE A 114 2.62 4.18 -11.96
C PHE A 114 2.04 5.20 -12.93
N ARG A 115 1.00 4.81 -13.64
CA ARG A 115 0.27 5.68 -14.54
C ARG A 115 -1.20 5.72 -14.16
N THR A 116 -1.80 6.89 -14.28
CA THR A 116 -3.23 7.03 -14.02
C THR A 116 -4.00 6.31 -15.12
N ILE A 117 -4.86 5.38 -14.72
CA ILE A 117 -5.73 4.68 -15.65
C ILE A 117 -7.12 5.29 -15.62
N LYS A 118 -7.57 5.71 -14.43
CA LYS A 118 -8.92 6.18 -14.25
C LYS A 118 -8.91 7.29 -13.20
N LYS A 119 -9.61 8.39 -13.49
CA LYS A 119 -9.75 9.49 -12.54
C LYS A 119 -11.18 9.57 -12.02
N PHE A 120 -11.26 9.71 -10.69
CA PHE A 120 -12.50 10.07 -10.00
C PHE A 120 -12.07 10.70 -8.68
N ALA A 121 -12.90 10.76 -7.66
CA ALA A 121 -12.53 11.37 -6.38
C ALA A 121 -11.22 10.75 -5.83
N ALA A 122 -11.02 9.46 -6.05
CA ALA A 122 -9.75 8.79 -5.81
C ALA A 122 -9.19 8.36 -7.16
N GLY A 123 -7.88 8.45 -7.35
CA GLY A 123 -7.24 7.98 -8.58
C GLY A 123 -6.91 6.50 -8.51
N VAL A 124 -6.87 5.84 -9.65
CA VAL A 124 -6.38 4.48 -9.78
C VAL A 124 -5.11 4.50 -10.60
N TRP A 125 -4.07 3.83 -10.12
CA TRP A 125 -2.74 3.86 -10.71
C TRP A 125 -2.23 2.46 -10.96
N HIS A 126 -1.61 2.26 -12.12
CA HIS A 126 -0.97 0.97 -12.47
C HIS A 126 0.49 1.20 -12.86
N VAL A 127 1.30 0.26 -12.52
CA VAL A 127 2.69 0.22 -12.96
C VAL A 127 2.78 -0.34 -14.38
#